data_4293ff69a43d3beca0949d157d4cdc9c
#
_entry.id   4293ff69a43d3beca0949d157d4cdc9c
#
_cell.length_a   1.000
_cell.length_b   1.000
_cell.length_c   1.000
_cell.angle_alpha   90.00
_cell.angle_beta   90.00
_cell.angle_gamma   90.00
#
_symmetry.space_group_name_H-M   'P 1'
#
loop_
_entity.id
_entity.type
_entity.pdbx_description
1 polymer ?
#
loop_
_entity_poly.entity_id
_entity_poly.type
_entity_poly.pdbx_seq_one_letter_code
_entity_poly.pdbx_strand_id
1 'polypeptide(L)'
;GIASAQQRLLAAIVREPHYIDLVQGQLTAEQFVLPQQKELFEAMLRCRQEGIEISLTTLRAFVSEEALNELSHLAAQYSDVNCTPDDIRLYLDRIARGMPMAGKAAHMSNEELSDYFQSMREKKQGNVPVEE
;
A
#
# COMPACT_ATOMS: atom_id res chain seq x y z
N GLY A 1 -6.69 4.94 -5.98
CA GLY A 1 -5.43 4.60 -6.59
C GLY A 1 -4.49 3.88 -5.64
N ILE A 2 -3.27 3.71 -6.10
CA ILE A 2 -2.27 2.97 -5.32
C ILE A 2 -1.99 3.65 -3.98
N ALA A 3 -1.78 4.96 -4.02
CA ALA A 3 -1.43 5.70 -2.81
C ALA A 3 -2.52 5.59 -1.77
N SER A 4 -3.77 5.67 -2.19
CA SER A 4 -4.89 5.57 -1.28
C SER A 4 -4.96 4.19 -0.64
N ALA A 5 -4.75 3.14 -1.44
CA ALA A 5 -4.75 1.78 -0.91
C ALA A 5 -3.63 1.59 0.09
N GLN A 6 -2.45 2.13 -0.19
CA GLN A 6 -1.32 2.03 0.71
C GLN A 6 -1.57 2.76 2.02
N GLN A 7 -2.19 3.94 1.95
CA GLN A 7 -2.54 4.68 3.14
C GLN A 7 -3.50 3.90 4.02
N ARG A 8 -4.50 3.29 3.41
CA ARG A 8 -5.48 2.52 4.16
C ARG A 8 -4.86 1.28 4.79
N LEU A 9 -3.90 0.66 4.10
CA LEU A 9 -3.20 -0.49 4.66
C LEU A 9 -2.42 -0.10 5.90
N LEU A 10 -1.68 1.00 5.84
CA LEU A 10 -0.91 1.44 7.01
C LEU A 10 -1.81 1.77 8.19
N ALA A 11 -2.91 2.46 7.94
CA ALA A 11 -3.86 2.78 9.00
C ALA A 11 -4.48 1.52 9.58
N ALA A 12 -4.80 0.56 8.73
CA ALA A 12 -5.40 -0.69 9.19
C ALA A 12 -4.43 -1.50 10.05
N ILE A 13 -3.15 -1.53 9.67
CA ILE A 13 -2.16 -2.28 10.42
C ILE A 13 -1.97 -1.68 11.81
N VAL A 14 -1.94 -0.37 11.91
CA VAL A 14 -1.76 0.26 13.21
C VAL A 14 -2.96 0.03 14.11
N ARG A 15 -4.13 -0.08 13.52
CA ARG A 15 -5.35 -0.32 14.26
C ARG A 15 -5.50 -1.79 14.65
N GLU A 16 -5.13 -2.68 13.71
CA GLU A 16 -5.18 -4.12 13.93
C GLU A 16 -3.83 -4.70 13.53
N PRO A 17 -2.87 -4.68 14.43
CA PRO A 17 -1.49 -5.04 14.05
C PRO A 17 -1.32 -6.41 13.42
N HIS A 18 -2.20 -7.36 13.72
CA HIS A 18 -2.07 -8.69 13.14
C HIS A 18 -2.30 -8.69 11.64
N TYR A 19 -2.85 -7.62 11.07
CA TYR A 19 -3.01 -7.53 9.63
C TYR A 19 -1.67 -7.49 8.90
N ILE A 20 -0.57 -7.17 9.60
CA ILE A 20 0.75 -7.22 8.97
C ILE A 20 1.03 -8.61 8.41
N ASP A 21 0.49 -9.64 9.04
CA ASP A 21 0.71 -11.02 8.59
C ASP A 21 0.03 -11.29 7.25
N LEU A 22 -1.05 -10.60 6.95
CA LEU A 22 -1.71 -10.74 5.67
C LEU A 22 -0.94 -10.02 4.56
N VAL A 23 -0.22 -8.98 4.93
CA VAL A 23 0.49 -8.12 3.98
C VAL A 23 1.90 -8.62 3.73
N GLN A 24 2.51 -9.21 4.75
CA GLN A 24 3.88 -9.66 4.67
C GLN A 24 4.02 -10.72 3.58
N GLY A 25 5.01 -10.54 2.73
CA GLY A 25 5.21 -11.47 1.63
C GLY A 25 4.46 -11.11 0.37
N GLN A 26 3.50 -10.19 0.45
CA GLN A 26 2.73 -9.77 -0.71
C GLN A 26 3.03 -8.35 -1.12
N LEU A 27 3.65 -7.59 -0.25
CA LEU A 27 3.96 -6.19 -0.50
C LEU A 27 5.31 -5.91 0.13
N THR A 28 6.16 -5.19 -0.59
CA THR A 28 7.45 -4.80 -0.07
C THR A 28 7.47 -3.29 0.16
N ALA A 29 8.41 -2.85 0.98
CA ALA A 29 8.54 -1.43 1.28
C ALA A 29 8.83 -0.61 0.03
N GLU A 30 9.57 -1.18 -0.91
CA GLU A 30 9.91 -0.48 -2.15
C GLU A 30 8.70 -0.17 -3.01
N GLN A 31 7.60 -0.85 -2.78
CA GLN A 31 6.39 -0.60 -3.56
C GLN A 31 5.61 0.62 -3.09
N PHE A 32 5.99 1.18 -1.96
CA PHE A 32 5.30 2.37 -1.47
C PHE A 32 5.73 3.59 -2.26
N VAL A 33 4.74 4.41 -2.60
CA VAL A 33 4.96 5.58 -3.44
C VAL A 33 5.64 6.70 -2.65
N LEU A 34 5.24 6.90 -1.40
CA LEU A 34 5.74 8.00 -0.60
C LEU A 34 6.83 7.53 0.36
N PRO A 35 7.92 8.29 0.48
CA PRO A 35 9.03 7.87 1.34
C PRO A 35 8.65 7.67 2.80
N GLN A 36 7.78 8.51 3.34
CA GLN A 36 7.37 8.37 4.73
C GLN A 36 6.60 7.07 4.94
N GLN A 37 5.82 6.66 3.95
CA GLN A 37 5.05 5.43 4.05
C GLN A 37 5.95 4.22 3.90
N LYS A 38 6.96 4.31 3.06
CA LYS A 38 7.96 3.26 2.95
C LYS A 38 8.66 3.06 4.29
N GLU A 39 9.07 4.16 4.90
CA GLU A 39 9.73 4.11 6.21
C GLU A 39 8.84 3.47 7.27
N LEU A 40 7.56 3.83 7.26
CA LEU A 40 6.60 3.26 8.22
C LEU A 40 6.45 1.76 8.03
N PHE A 41 6.34 1.33 6.79
CA PHE A 41 6.14 -0.09 6.52
C PHE A 41 7.38 -0.89 6.92
N GLU A 42 8.57 -0.37 6.64
CA GLU A 42 9.79 -1.02 7.05
C GLU A 42 9.86 -1.18 8.56
N ALA A 43 9.45 -0.15 9.28
CA ALA A 43 9.45 -0.20 10.74
C ALA A 43 8.43 -1.20 11.26
N MET A 44 7.27 -1.27 10.62
CA MET A 44 6.26 -2.24 11.00
C MET A 44 6.74 -3.67 10.82
N LEU A 45 7.40 -3.93 9.70
CA LEU A 45 7.99 -5.25 9.45
C LEU A 45 9.05 -5.59 10.48
N ARG A 46 9.87 -4.61 10.85
CA ARG A 46 10.90 -4.82 11.84
C ARG A 46 10.29 -5.15 13.20
N CYS A 47 9.26 -4.42 13.60
CA CYS A 47 8.57 -4.71 14.85
C CYS A 47 8.04 -6.14 14.85
N ARG A 48 7.46 -6.56 13.73
CA ARG A 48 6.92 -7.91 13.63
C ARG A 48 8.03 -8.94 13.77
N GLN A 49 9.18 -8.71 13.13
CA GLN A 49 10.30 -9.63 13.20
C GLN A 49 10.88 -9.74 14.61
N GLU A 50 10.87 -8.64 15.36
CA GLU A 50 11.44 -8.61 16.68
C GLU A 50 10.43 -8.89 17.79
N GLY A 51 9.20 -9.18 17.43
CA GLY A 51 8.17 -9.47 18.41
C GLY A 51 7.69 -8.26 19.18
N ILE A 52 7.85 -7.08 18.61
CA ILE A 52 7.42 -5.83 19.22
C ILE A 52 6.03 -5.49 18.70
N GLU A 53 5.16 -5.06 19.58
CA GLU A 53 3.82 -4.67 19.18
C GLU A 53 3.86 -3.45 18.27
N ILE A 54 3.09 -3.47 17.18
CA ILE A 54 3.04 -2.36 16.25
C ILE A 54 2.04 -1.34 16.78
N SER A 55 2.53 -0.15 17.12
CA SER A 55 1.69 0.94 17.60
C SER A 55 2.41 2.25 17.33
N LEU A 56 1.68 3.35 17.48
CA LEU A 56 2.31 4.66 17.32
C LEU A 56 3.42 4.85 18.33
N THR A 57 3.21 4.34 19.53
CA THR A 57 4.21 4.48 20.59
C THR A 57 5.49 3.73 20.28
N THR A 58 5.35 2.48 19.83
CA THR A 58 6.54 1.67 19.54
C THR A 58 7.24 2.12 18.27
N LEU A 59 6.49 2.54 17.28
CA LEU A 59 7.09 2.97 16.02
C LEU A 59 7.89 4.25 16.17
N ARG A 60 7.58 5.03 17.19
CA ARG A 60 8.33 6.26 17.45
C ARG A 60 9.83 6.00 17.55
N ALA A 61 10.22 4.86 18.04
CA ALA A 61 11.63 4.53 18.21
C ALA A 61 12.32 4.16 16.89
N PHE A 62 11.56 3.90 15.85
CA PHE A 62 12.12 3.37 14.62
C PHE A 62 11.95 4.27 13.40
N VAL A 63 11.18 5.34 13.50
CA VAL A 63 10.89 6.17 12.35
C VAL A 63 11.14 7.64 12.66
N SER A 64 11.24 8.42 11.62
CA SER A 64 11.42 9.86 11.75
C SER A 64 10.13 10.50 12.28
N GLU A 65 10.27 11.72 12.74
CA GLU A 65 9.13 12.46 13.23
C GLU A 65 8.12 12.72 12.12
N GLU A 66 8.62 12.99 10.92
CA GLU A 66 7.73 13.20 9.77
C GLU A 66 6.92 11.95 9.47
N ALA A 67 7.56 10.79 9.51
CA ALA A 67 6.85 9.55 9.25
C ALA A 67 5.83 9.26 10.33
N LEU A 68 6.17 9.53 11.58
CA LEU A 68 5.24 9.32 12.69
C LEU A 68 4.04 10.25 12.58
N ASN A 69 4.27 11.50 12.21
CA ASN A 69 3.19 12.44 12.00
C ASN A 69 2.28 12.00 10.86
N GLU A 70 2.87 11.47 9.80
CA GLU A 70 2.09 10.94 8.68
C GLU A 70 1.20 9.82 9.14
N LEU A 71 1.74 8.88 9.93
CA LEU A 71 0.95 7.76 10.41
C LEU A 71 -0.17 8.21 11.34
N SER A 72 0.12 9.17 12.22
CA SER A 72 -0.91 9.72 13.10
C SER A 72 -2.04 10.34 12.29
N HIS A 73 -1.68 11.05 11.23
CA HIS A 73 -2.68 11.67 10.36
C HIS A 73 -3.52 10.61 9.67
N LEU A 74 -2.88 9.56 9.15
CA LEU A 74 -3.60 8.48 8.48
C LEU A 74 -4.52 7.74 9.45
N ALA A 75 -4.04 7.49 10.67
CA ALA A 75 -4.85 6.80 11.66
C ALA A 75 -6.10 7.60 11.99
N ALA A 76 -5.97 8.92 12.08
CA ALA A 76 -7.11 9.79 12.35
C ALA A 76 -8.04 9.85 11.14
N GLN A 77 -7.47 9.94 9.95
CA GLN A 77 -8.25 10.07 8.73
C GLN A 77 -9.14 8.85 8.49
N TYR A 78 -8.63 7.68 8.81
CA TYR A 78 -9.36 6.43 8.57
C TYR A 78 -9.87 5.79 9.86
N SER A 79 -10.05 6.59 10.91
CA SER A 79 -10.46 6.06 12.20
C SER A 79 -11.84 5.42 12.17
N ASP A 80 -12.71 5.90 11.28
CA ASP A 80 -14.06 5.36 11.16
C ASP A 80 -14.18 4.21 10.18
N VAL A 81 -13.10 3.88 9.49
CA VAL A 81 -13.13 2.84 8.48
C VAL A 81 -12.98 1.49 9.16
N ASN A 82 -13.98 0.64 8.95
CA ASN A 82 -13.94 -0.70 9.51
C ASN A 82 -13.34 -1.63 8.48
N CYS A 83 -12.09 -1.98 8.67
CA CYS A 83 -11.33 -2.74 7.70
C CYS A 83 -11.33 -4.21 8.07
N THR A 84 -11.78 -5.05 7.17
CA THR A 84 -11.81 -6.50 7.35
C THR A 84 -10.62 -7.14 6.63
N PRO A 85 -10.33 -8.42 6.91
CA PRO A 85 -9.28 -9.10 6.14
C PRO A 85 -9.55 -9.09 4.64
N ASP A 86 -10.80 -9.16 4.22
CA ASP A 86 -11.12 -9.08 2.80
C ASP A 86 -10.78 -7.71 2.22
N ASP A 87 -10.96 -6.66 3.01
CA ASP A 87 -10.57 -5.34 2.58
C ASP A 87 -9.06 -5.26 2.38
N ILE A 88 -8.30 -5.89 3.27
CA ILE A 88 -6.84 -5.92 3.14
C ILE A 88 -6.45 -6.60 1.82
N ARG A 89 -7.08 -7.72 1.51
CA ARG A 89 -6.78 -8.42 0.26
C ARG A 89 -7.13 -7.57 -0.95
N LEU A 90 -8.23 -6.83 -0.85
CA LEU A 90 -8.64 -5.95 -1.93
C LEU A 90 -7.63 -4.82 -2.15
N TYR A 91 -7.13 -4.23 -1.07
CA TYR A 91 -6.11 -3.20 -1.19
C TYR A 91 -4.83 -3.75 -1.79
N LEU A 92 -4.41 -4.94 -1.36
CA LEU A 92 -3.22 -5.58 -1.90
C LEU A 92 -3.38 -5.85 -3.39
N ASP A 93 -4.54 -6.32 -3.78
CA ASP A 93 -4.82 -6.59 -5.19
C ASP A 93 -4.77 -5.31 -6.00
N ARG A 94 -5.34 -4.24 -5.47
CA ARG A 94 -5.36 -2.95 -6.14
C ARG A 94 -3.94 -2.41 -6.32
N ILE A 95 -3.11 -2.56 -5.31
CA ILE A 95 -1.73 -2.12 -5.40
C ILE A 95 -0.98 -2.94 -6.45
N ALA A 96 -1.16 -4.25 -6.41
CA ALA A 96 -0.47 -5.12 -7.35
C ALA A 96 -0.86 -4.82 -8.80
N ARG A 97 -2.13 -4.53 -9.02
CA ARG A 97 -2.59 -4.24 -10.37
C ARG A 97 -2.17 -2.86 -10.85
N GLY A 98 -2.05 -1.93 -9.93
CA GLY A 98 -1.74 -0.56 -10.30
C GLY A 98 -0.25 -0.29 -10.48
N MET A 99 0.61 -1.18 -10.04
CA MET A 99 2.05 -0.98 -10.15
C MET A 99 2.63 -1.94 -11.18
N PRO A 100 3.33 -1.43 -12.17
CA PRO A 100 4.06 -2.33 -13.05
C PRO A 100 5.15 -2.99 -12.23
N MET A 101 5.27 -4.29 -12.36
CA MET A 101 6.36 -4.98 -11.72
C MET A 101 7.63 -4.58 -12.44
N ALA A 102 8.64 -4.23 -11.68
CA ALA A 102 9.85 -3.68 -12.24
C ALA A 102 10.40 -4.54 -13.38
N GLY A 103 10.50 -5.82 -13.17
CA GLY A 103 11.02 -6.69 -14.22
C GLY A 103 10.10 -6.76 -15.41
N LYS A 104 8.82 -6.84 -15.17
CA LYS A 104 7.85 -6.91 -16.24
C LYS A 104 7.81 -5.64 -17.04
N ALA A 105 7.78 -4.52 -16.36
CA ALA A 105 7.71 -3.24 -17.05
C ALA A 105 8.92 -3.04 -17.94
N ALA A 106 10.07 -3.45 -17.48
CA ALA A 106 11.29 -3.29 -18.25
C ALA A 106 11.29 -4.14 -19.51
N HIS A 107 10.53 -5.21 -19.52
CA HIS A 107 10.51 -6.12 -20.66
C HIS A 107 9.27 -5.99 -21.52
N MET A 108 8.39 -5.09 -21.18
CA MET A 108 7.17 -4.91 -21.97
C MET A 108 7.49 -4.15 -23.25
N SER A 109 6.89 -4.59 -24.33
CA SER A 109 6.98 -3.85 -25.58
C SER A 109 6.07 -2.63 -25.51
N ASN A 110 6.24 -1.72 -26.45
CA ASN A 110 5.36 -0.55 -26.52
C ASN A 110 3.91 -0.96 -26.67
N GLU A 111 3.70 -2.01 -27.42
CA GLU A 111 2.35 -2.51 -27.64
C GLU A 111 1.73 -3.01 -26.33
N GLU A 112 2.51 -3.76 -25.60
CA GLU A 112 2.03 -4.28 -24.32
C GLU A 112 1.74 -3.18 -23.31
N LEU A 113 2.59 -2.18 -23.28
CA LEU A 113 2.38 -1.05 -22.41
C LEU A 113 1.10 -0.29 -22.79
N SER A 114 0.88 -0.14 -24.07
CA SER A 114 -0.31 0.53 -24.55
C SER A 114 -1.58 -0.21 -24.12
N ASP A 115 -1.56 -1.51 -24.26
CA ASP A 115 -2.69 -2.33 -23.81
C ASP A 115 -2.90 -2.22 -22.32
N TYR A 116 -1.82 -2.20 -21.56
CA TYR A 116 -1.90 -2.08 -20.13
C TYR A 116 -2.56 -0.77 -19.70
N PHE A 117 -2.13 0.33 -20.28
CA PHE A 117 -2.70 1.63 -19.96
C PHE A 117 -4.13 1.76 -20.45
N GLN A 118 -4.43 1.17 -21.57
CA GLN A 118 -5.77 1.19 -22.10
C GLN A 118 -6.72 0.44 -21.18
N SER A 119 -6.28 -0.69 -20.68
CA SER A 119 -7.07 -1.48 -19.76
C SER A 119 -7.37 -0.69 -18.48
N MET A 120 -6.39 0.01 -17.96
CA MET A 120 -6.59 0.83 -16.78
C MET A 120 -7.58 1.95 -17.05
N ARG A 121 -7.50 2.54 -18.22
CA ARG A 121 -8.38 3.62 -18.59
C ARG A 121 -9.82 3.15 -18.72
N GLU A 122 -10.01 1.98 -19.29
CA GLU A 122 -11.33 1.41 -19.43
C GLU A 122 -11.95 1.12 -18.07
N LYS A 123 -11.17 0.58 -17.18
CA LYS A 123 -11.65 0.33 -15.83
C LYS A 123 -12.05 1.60 -15.14
N LYS A 124 -11.27 2.64 -15.32
CA LYS A 124 -11.51 3.88 -14.65
C LYS A 124 -12.74 4.58 -15.19
N GLN A 125 -12.95 4.49 -16.48
CA GLN A 125 -14.05 5.17 -17.13
C GLN A 125 -15.27 4.30 -17.33
N GLY A 126 -15.22 3.12 -16.80
CA GLY A 126 -16.33 2.22 -16.96
C GLY A 126 -16.29 1.53 -18.29
N ASN A 127 -17.26 1.81 -19.12
CA ASN A 127 -17.31 1.05 -20.33
C ASN A 127 -16.83 1.82 -21.54
N VAL A 128 -16.20 2.91 -21.37
CA VAL A 128 -15.82 3.69 -22.53
C VAL A 128 -14.61 3.11 -23.19
N PRO A 129 -14.70 2.62 -24.34
CA PRO A 129 -13.53 2.14 -25.01
C PRO A 129 -12.90 3.33 -25.64
N VAL A 130 -11.73 3.44 -25.41
CA VAL A 130 -11.10 4.54 -25.90
C VAL A 130 -10.42 4.18 -27.10
N GLU A 131 -10.69 4.65 -28.09
CA GLU A 131 -10.02 4.34 -29.04
C GLU A 131 -9.06 5.17 -29.21
N GLU A 132 -8.29 5.18 -29.15
CA GLU A 132 -7.33 5.88 -29.18
C GLU A 132 -6.80 6.07 -29.89
#